data_294eee3506f7abb5dc50075a4e3a6271
#
_entry.id   294eee3506f7abb5dc50075a4e3a6271
#
_cell.length_a   1.000
_cell.length_b   1.000
_cell.length_c   1.000
_cell.angle_alpha   90.00
_cell.angle_beta   90.00
_cell.angle_gamma   90.00
#
_symmetry.space_group_name_H-M   'P 1'
#
loop_
_entity.id
_entity.type
_entity.pdbx_description
1 polymer ?
#
loop_
_entity_poly.entity_id
_entity_poly.type
_entity_poly.pdbx_seq_one_letter_code
_entity_poly.pdbx_strand_id
1 'polypeptide(L)'
;MPLVLSFICNAVLYAAIAYEYVKTCKKGKNTYYNIVLGILVILLMAFYVYSIHVRRMIYTWDFANYYRIQLRYRDYFDGTVISGIKATAASLLLDDYNCFISIFCEMYCRLFNIKSVNGYIMSYFVACIIPVIAAFSIMIRSFMNRFCNKTEVRKRAFYVIIMAAFVSMPLVNYSALLGQPDIFGLVFIILLTNEALSYDCTSLDIMRCIVIFGFTIALILTRRWYMYWVVSFFVIWFVTLAFVSDDRKKALKNMAAFAAISLVAGGAALFVMFRRILTYNYGDRYSFYNIGGIRYEISNQISYLGIALTFLLGAAVITGLAVRRLRAVTAGAVLSVAMCMLMITRVQNSAEHQSLIYVMSYMILIMVLLCVCMNADMYTAGRTGMLPGAVEMVAVAAVAAVMAVNSVVSVSGMASGTQSRDTSNAASGFTKSQIRLFTTIDTKPIVRDDWADIGTVYDYLTELISGGENIYIVPHGRKYNPDTFRNYKAPAMLDDYIPYGACVTGTHIFPVEFLTYDYIMTCSPIDDLDTADNTIVKNLNEAVKHLAMTGVLEQSRKFEFANGYVFTIYRRISAADAAEIDYLKDLFSYQSQKYPEDFEGVLEAYEKNFIRK
;
A
#
# COMPACT_ATOMS: atom_id res chain seq x y z
N MET A 1 10.42 19.11 18.81
CA MET A 1 9.25 18.34 19.30
C MET A 1 8.96 17.11 18.44
N PRO A 2 8.94 17.16 17.08
CA PRO A 2 8.62 15.96 16.27
C PRO A 2 9.56 14.78 16.55
N LEU A 3 10.84 15.02 16.77
CA LEU A 3 11.81 13.98 17.14
C LEU A 3 11.47 13.31 18.50
N VAL A 4 11.04 14.08 19.49
CA VAL A 4 10.65 13.54 20.82
C VAL A 4 9.40 12.69 20.69
N LEU A 5 8.39 13.15 19.97
CA LEU A 5 7.18 12.38 19.70
C LEU A 5 7.49 11.08 18.95
N SER A 6 8.35 11.16 17.93
CA SER A 6 8.82 9.99 17.19
C SER A 6 9.53 8.98 18.10
N PHE A 7 10.43 9.45 18.96
CA PHE A 7 11.12 8.59 19.92
C PHE A 7 10.14 7.89 20.87
N ILE A 8 9.18 8.62 21.45
CA ILE A 8 8.17 8.05 22.34
C ILE A 8 7.32 7.00 21.63
N CYS A 9 6.82 7.29 20.42
CA CYS A 9 5.99 6.35 19.66
C CYS A 9 6.75 5.07 19.28
N ASN A 10 8.01 5.20 18.83
CA ASN A 10 8.86 4.04 18.59
C ASN A 10 9.13 3.24 19.87
N ALA A 11 9.44 3.91 20.99
CA ALA A 11 9.66 3.24 22.27
C ALA A 11 8.42 2.47 22.73
N VAL A 12 7.22 3.05 22.59
CA VAL A 12 5.95 2.38 22.91
C VAL A 12 5.72 1.16 22.00
N LEU A 13 5.97 1.29 20.70
CA LEU A 13 5.84 0.17 19.75
C LEU A 13 6.79 -0.98 20.12
N TYR A 14 8.07 -0.67 20.34
CA TYR A 14 9.05 -1.71 20.71
C TYR A 14 8.79 -2.29 22.09
N ALA A 15 8.28 -1.51 23.05
CA ALA A 15 7.85 -2.01 24.37
C ALA A 15 6.67 -2.98 24.22
N ALA A 16 5.69 -2.69 23.34
CA ALA A 16 4.57 -3.57 23.06
C ALA A 16 5.04 -4.89 22.38
N ILE A 17 5.96 -4.82 21.42
CA ILE A 17 6.58 -6.00 20.81
C ILE A 17 7.36 -6.81 21.84
N ALA A 18 8.12 -6.16 22.71
CA ALA A 18 8.86 -6.82 23.79
C ALA A 18 7.91 -7.49 24.82
N TYR A 19 6.79 -6.86 25.15
CA TYR A 19 5.76 -7.46 25.97
C TYR A 19 5.22 -8.75 25.36
N GLU A 20 4.85 -8.73 24.07
CA GLU A 20 4.41 -9.92 23.35
C GLU A 20 5.50 -10.99 23.27
N TYR A 21 6.76 -10.58 23.08
CA TYR A 21 7.90 -11.50 23.09
C TYR A 21 8.06 -12.20 24.44
N VAL A 22 8.06 -11.47 25.55
CA VAL A 22 8.20 -12.04 26.90
C VAL A 22 7.06 -13.00 27.22
N LYS A 23 5.83 -12.64 26.85
CA LYS A 23 4.63 -13.46 27.04
C LYS A 23 4.70 -14.78 26.25
N THR A 24 5.21 -14.74 25.02
CA THR A 24 5.22 -15.88 24.11
C THR A 24 6.46 -16.76 24.29
N CYS A 25 7.62 -16.17 24.62
CA CYS A 25 8.92 -16.82 24.61
C CYS A 25 9.38 -17.19 26.00
N LYS A 26 9.23 -18.45 26.39
CA LYS A 26 9.74 -18.98 27.68
C LYS A 26 11.26 -18.86 27.77
N LYS A 27 11.77 -18.54 28.98
CA LYS A 27 13.22 -18.42 29.27
C LYS A 27 14.00 -19.68 28.81
N GLY A 28 15.10 -19.48 28.11
CA GLY A 28 16.17 -20.49 27.94
C GLY A 28 16.33 -21.13 26.54
N LYS A 29 15.37 -20.99 25.59
CA LYS A 29 15.50 -21.63 24.27
C LYS A 29 15.40 -20.67 23.08
N ASN A 30 15.68 -19.39 23.30
CA ASN A 30 15.38 -18.34 22.32
C ASN A 30 16.55 -17.96 21.42
N THR A 31 17.78 -18.30 21.81
CA THR A 31 19.01 -17.87 21.14
C THR A 31 19.02 -18.21 19.65
N TYR A 32 18.68 -19.45 19.29
CA TYR A 32 18.63 -19.86 17.89
C TYR A 32 17.68 -18.99 17.04
N TYR A 33 16.45 -18.81 17.52
CA TYR A 33 15.42 -18.04 16.81
C TYR A 33 15.81 -16.57 16.67
N ASN A 34 16.47 -16.00 17.68
CA ASN A 34 16.93 -14.62 17.65
C ASN A 34 18.12 -14.44 16.70
N ILE A 35 19.02 -15.42 16.62
CA ILE A 35 20.12 -15.42 15.64
C ILE A 35 19.56 -15.49 14.22
N VAL A 36 18.64 -16.40 13.95
CA VAL A 36 17.98 -16.51 12.62
C VAL A 36 17.27 -15.22 12.27
N LEU A 37 16.53 -14.64 13.21
CA LEU A 37 15.87 -13.34 13.01
C LEU A 37 16.88 -12.25 12.65
N GLY A 38 17.99 -12.14 13.39
CA GLY A 38 19.05 -11.16 13.11
C GLY A 38 19.67 -11.34 11.73
N ILE A 39 19.98 -12.58 11.34
CA ILE A 39 20.54 -12.91 10.02
C ILE A 39 19.55 -12.49 8.91
N LEU A 40 18.27 -12.83 9.04
CA LEU A 40 17.24 -12.48 8.06
C LEU A 40 17.05 -10.97 7.94
N VAL A 41 17.08 -10.22 9.04
CA VAL A 41 17.03 -8.75 9.03
C VAL A 41 18.23 -8.18 8.28
N ILE A 42 19.44 -8.69 8.53
CA ILE A 42 20.66 -8.23 7.85
C ILE A 42 20.58 -8.53 6.34
N LEU A 43 20.19 -9.74 5.95
CA LEU A 43 20.06 -10.13 4.54
C LEU A 43 19.00 -9.28 3.82
N LEU A 44 17.87 -9.05 4.46
CA LEU A 44 16.81 -8.23 3.90
C LEU A 44 17.24 -6.76 3.81
N MET A 45 17.95 -6.25 4.81
CA MET A 45 18.52 -4.90 4.76
C MET A 45 19.50 -4.77 3.58
N ALA A 46 20.39 -5.74 3.39
CA ALA A 46 21.32 -5.75 2.26
C ALA A 46 20.57 -5.76 0.90
N PHE A 47 19.50 -6.56 0.79
CA PHE A 47 18.65 -6.61 -0.39
C PHE A 47 17.99 -5.25 -0.67
N TYR A 48 17.45 -4.57 0.37
CA TYR A 48 16.82 -3.25 0.22
C TYR A 48 17.83 -2.17 -0.16
N VAL A 49 18.99 -2.14 0.52
CA VAL A 49 20.08 -1.19 0.18
C VAL A 49 20.48 -1.36 -1.27
N TYR A 50 20.72 -2.60 -1.71
CA TYR A 50 21.07 -2.91 -3.10
C TYR A 50 19.95 -2.45 -4.06
N SER A 51 18.71 -2.84 -3.81
CA SER A 51 17.57 -2.54 -4.67
C SER A 51 17.34 -1.04 -4.82
N ILE A 52 17.49 -0.27 -3.74
CA ILE A 52 17.35 1.19 -3.75
C ILE A 52 18.54 1.85 -4.44
N HIS A 53 19.75 1.35 -4.25
CA HIS A 53 20.95 1.88 -4.89
C HIS A 53 20.93 1.72 -6.42
N VAL A 54 20.52 0.55 -6.90
CA VAL A 54 20.46 0.24 -8.35
C VAL A 54 19.29 0.95 -9.03
N ARG A 55 18.25 1.30 -8.28
CA ARG A 55 17.03 1.90 -8.79
C ARG A 55 17.30 3.31 -9.35
N ARG A 56 16.81 3.55 -10.57
CA ARG A 56 16.63 4.88 -11.18
C ARG A 56 15.15 5.05 -11.48
N MET A 57 14.41 5.46 -10.48
CA MET A 57 12.95 5.60 -10.52
C MET A 57 12.58 7.01 -10.08
N ILE A 58 11.61 7.58 -10.76
CA ILE A 58 10.93 8.79 -10.31
C ILE A 58 9.64 8.34 -9.63
N TYR A 59 9.48 8.76 -8.40
CA TYR A 59 8.29 8.42 -7.63
C TYR A 59 7.16 9.38 -8.00
N THR A 60 6.00 8.81 -8.33
CA THR A 60 4.81 9.56 -8.75
C THR A 60 3.65 9.23 -7.83
N TRP A 61 2.64 10.11 -7.78
CA TRP A 61 1.40 9.93 -7.01
C TRP A 61 1.65 9.55 -5.54
N ASP A 62 0.98 8.53 -5.06
CA ASP A 62 1.06 8.07 -3.68
C ASP A 62 2.49 7.72 -3.24
N PHE A 63 3.32 7.19 -4.14
CA PHE A 63 4.70 6.82 -3.83
C PHE A 63 5.58 8.01 -3.45
N ALA A 64 5.34 9.18 -4.03
CA ALA A 64 6.01 10.43 -3.67
C ALA A 64 5.29 11.15 -2.51
N ASN A 65 3.97 11.02 -2.44
CA ASN A 65 3.13 11.76 -1.51
C ASN A 65 3.49 11.48 -0.03
N TYR A 66 3.82 10.22 0.31
CA TYR A 66 4.22 9.90 1.70
C TYR A 66 5.52 10.57 2.13
N TYR A 67 6.45 10.77 1.21
CA TYR A 67 7.64 11.56 1.52
C TYR A 67 7.30 13.05 1.70
N ARG A 68 6.39 13.60 0.89
CA ARG A 68 5.87 14.97 1.08
C ARG A 68 5.17 15.13 2.43
N ILE A 69 4.37 14.14 2.84
CA ILE A 69 3.74 14.13 4.18
C ILE A 69 4.81 14.10 5.28
N GLN A 70 5.91 13.35 5.08
CA GLN A 70 7.04 13.36 6.02
C GLN A 70 7.68 14.74 6.15
N LEU A 71 7.84 15.47 5.06
CA LEU A 71 8.35 16.85 5.08
C LEU A 71 7.36 17.78 5.77
N ARG A 72 6.10 17.75 5.36
CA ARG A 72 5.01 18.55 5.95
C ARG A 72 4.83 18.30 7.46
N TYR A 73 5.01 17.07 7.90
CA TYR A 73 4.95 16.75 9.33
C TYR A 73 6.00 17.52 10.14
N ARG A 74 7.16 17.80 9.58
CA ARG A 74 8.19 18.66 10.22
C ARG A 74 7.71 20.09 10.33
N ASP A 75 7.11 20.62 9.27
CA ASP A 75 6.64 22.00 9.18
C ASP A 75 5.51 22.29 10.17
N TYR A 76 4.73 21.26 10.59
CA TYR A 76 3.73 21.42 11.65
C TYR A 76 4.28 22.01 12.93
N PHE A 77 5.58 21.85 13.21
CA PHE A 77 6.26 22.27 14.42
C PHE A 77 7.16 23.49 14.25
N ASP A 78 7.10 24.18 13.12
CA ASP A 78 7.87 25.42 12.87
C ASP A 78 7.35 26.60 13.71
N GLY A 79 6.10 26.54 14.15
CA GLY A 79 5.51 27.49 15.08
C GLY A 79 5.64 27.04 16.54
N THR A 80 4.52 26.95 17.25
CA THR A 80 4.49 26.50 18.64
C THR A 80 4.32 24.99 18.75
N VAL A 81 4.77 24.40 19.86
CA VAL A 81 4.55 22.98 20.16
C VAL A 81 3.07 22.62 20.14
N ILE A 82 2.21 23.52 20.67
CA ILE A 82 0.77 23.30 20.71
C ILE A 82 0.16 23.30 19.32
N SER A 83 0.59 24.22 18.45
CA SER A 83 0.15 24.25 17.04
C SER A 83 0.53 22.97 16.30
N GLY A 84 1.77 22.48 16.52
CA GLY A 84 2.23 21.22 15.92
C GLY A 84 1.45 19.99 16.40
N ILE A 85 1.13 19.90 17.67
CA ILE A 85 0.30 18.81 18.20
C ILE A 85 -1.12 18.88 17.62
N LYS A 86 -1.73 20.07 17.54
CA LYS A 86 -3.06 20.26 16.92
C LYS A 86 -3.05 19.87 15.45
N ALA A 87 -2.05 20.30 14.68
CA ALA A 87 -1.91 19.94 13.25
C ALA A 87 -1.72 18.43 13.07
N THR A 88 -0.89 17.78 13.90
CA THR A 88 -0.73 16.33 13.92
C THR A 88 -2.05 15.61 14.20
N ALA A 89 -2.79 16.02 15.23
CA ALA A 89 -4.09 15.44 15.57
C ALA A 89 -5.12 15.67 14.45
N ALA A 90 -5.14 16.86 13.84
CA ALA A 90 -6.00 17.16 12.70
C ALA A 90 -5.68 16.24 11.51
N SER A 91 -4.40 16.08 11.17
CA SER A 91 -3.98 15.17 10.10
C SER A 91 -4.42 13.73 10.39
N LEU A 92 -4.20 13.21 11.60
CA LEU A 92 -4.60 11.84 11.97
C LEU A 92 -6.12 11.61 11.86
N LEU A 93 -6.93 12.61 12.19
CA LEU A 93 -8.39 12.46 12.24
C LEU A 93 -9.09 12.85 10.94
N LEU A 94 -8.53 13.78 10.17
CA LEU A 94 -9.21 14.39 9.01
C LEU A 94 -8.61 13.97 7.66
N ASP A 95 -7.29 13.72 7.57
CA ASP A 95 -6.66 13.42 6.28
C ASP A 95 -6.83 11.94 5.91
N ASP A 96 -7.10 11.68 4.62
CA ASP A 96 -7.08 10.32 4.07
C ASP A 96 -5.63 9.79 3.97
N TYR A 97 -4.69 10.70 3.71
CA TYR A 97 -3.25 10.49 3.72
C TYR A 97 -2.66 11.21 4.92
N ASN A 98 -2.71 10.57 6.07
CA ASN A 98 -2.32 11.18 7.34
C ASN A 98 -0.83 10.98 7.67
N CYS A 99 -0.35 11.75 8.66
CA CYS A 99 1.04 11.74 9.09
C CYS A 99 1.42 10.61 10.08
N PHE A 100 0.57 9.59 10.29
CA PHE A 100 0.82 8.55 11.31
C PHE A 100 2.18 7.87 11.14
N ILE A 101 2.49 7.42 9.93
CA ILE A 101 3.79 6.78 9.62
C ILE A 101 4.95 7.76 9.77
N SER A 102 4.73 9.04 9.40
CA SER A 102 5.75 10.07 9.52
C SER A 102 6.22 10.25 10.96
N ILE A 103 5.33 10.04 11.94
CA ILE A 103 5.71 10.07 13.36
C ILE A 103 6.79 9.03 13.66
N PHE A 104 6.67 7.80 13.13
CA PHE A 104 7.65 6.74 13.37
C PHE A 104 8.94 6.93 12.58
N CYS A 105 8.86 7.42 11.34
CA CYS A 105 10.01 7.63 10.47
C CYS A 105 10.88 8.83 10.88
N GLU A 106 10.32 9.85 11.52
CA GLU A 106 11.00 11.13 11.78
C GLU A 106 12.31 10.98 12.57
N MET A 107 12.35 10.10 13.56
CA MET A 107 13.58 9.84 14.33
C MET A 107 14.72 9.39 13.41
N TYR A 108 14.44 8.45 12.53
CA TYR A 108 15.43 7.89 11.60
C TYR A 108 15.80 8.89 10.51
N CYS A 109 14.82 9.63 10.01
CA CYS A 109 15.06 10.70 9.03
C CYS A 109 15.99 11.79 9.57
N ARG A 110 15.86 12.16 10.84
CA ARG A 110 16.75 13.14 11.50
C ARG A 110 18.11 12.56 11.81
N LEU A 111 18.17 11.35 12.37
CA LEU A 111 19.44 10.70 12.72
C LEU A 111 20.36 10.51 11.50
N PHE A 112 19.78 10.17 10.37
CA PHE A 112 20.54 9.93 9.13
C PHE A 112 20.55 11.12 8.16
N ASN A 113 20.03 12.27 8.57
CA ASN A 113 19.95 13.51 7.75
C ASN A 113 19.37 13.25 6.35
N ILE A 114 18.24 12.56 6.29
CA ILE A 114 17.60 12.12 5.05
C ILE A 114 16.97 13.29 4.30
N LYS A 115 17.37 13.46 3.03
CA LYS A 115 16.94 14.54 2.14
C LYS A 115 16.41 14.04 0.79
N SER A 116 16.15 12.73 0.65
CA SER A 116 15.70 12.13 -0.60
C SER A 116 14.64 11.07 -0.36
N VAL A 117 13.82 10.77 -1.38
CA VAL A 117 12.82 9.69 -1.33
C VAL A 117 13.47 8.34 -1.05
N ASN A 118 14.59 8.03 -1.71
CA ASN A 118 15.31 6.78 -1.48
C ASN A 118 15.79 6.65 -0.02
N GLY A 119 16.31 7.74 0.55
CA GLY A 119 16.67 7.79 1.96
C GLY A 119 15.46 7.63 2.89
N TYR A 120 14.33 8.23 2.56
CA TYR A 120 13.07 8.03 3.27
C TYR A 120 12.65 6.57 3.28
N ILE A 121 12.70 5.88 2.14
CA ILE A 121 12.39 4.44 2.05
C ILE A 121 13.35 3.60 2.91
N MET A 122 14.62 4.00 3.02
CA MET A 122 15.56 3.34 3.94
C MET A 122 15.20 3.56 5.41
N SER A 123 14.79 4.78 5.80
CA SER A 123 14.30 5.03 7.17
C SER A 123 13.03 4.25 7.47
N TYR A 124 12.17 4.10 6.46
CA TYR A 124 10.95 3.32 6.52
C TYR A 124 11.23 1.82 6.75
N PHE A 125 12.30 1.27 6.16
CA PHE A 125 12.73 -0.09 6.45
C PHE A 125 12.94 -0.28 7.97
N VAL A 126 13.69 0.62 8.60
CA VAL A 126 13.99 0.50 10.04
C VAL A 126 12.74 0.73 10.89
N ALA A 127 11.94 1.75 10.56
CA ALA A 127 10.76 2.13 11.34
C ALA A 127 9.60 1.14 11.22
N CYS A 128 9.44 0.47 10.08
CA CYS A 128 8.25 -0.30 9.76
C CYS A 128 8.55 -1.79 9.53
N ILE A 129 9.55 -2.12 8.70
CA ILE A 129 9.78 -3.51 8.29
C ILE A 129 10.41 -4.34 9.41
N ILE A 130 11.38 -3.80 10.16
CA ILE A 130 11.97 -4.51 11.30
C ILE A 130 10.91 -4.88 12.35
N PRO A 131 10.01 -3.96 12.79
CA PRO A 131 8.89 -4.32 13.66
C PRO A 131 7.96 -5.40 13.09
N VAL A 132 7.66 -5.37 11.77
CA VAL A 132 6.85 -6.41 11.11
C VAL A 132 7.51 -7.79 11.25
N ILE A 133 8.79 -7.90 10.92
CA ILE A 133 9.54 -9.16 10.97
C ILE A 133 9.64 -9.66 12.42
N ALA A 134 9.89 -8.76 13.37
CA ALA A 134 9.94 -9.10 14.80
C ALA A 134 8.58 -9.62 15.30
N ALA A 135 7.48 -8.92 15.00
CA ALA A 135 6.14 -9.36 15.34
C ALA A 135 5.79 -10.72 14.72
N PHE A 136 6.16 -10.94 13.45
CA PHE A 136 5.93 -12.20 12.76
C PHE A 136 6.72 -13.35 13.39
N SER A 137 7.96 -13.11 13.79
CA SER A 137 8.77 -14.09 14.54
C SER A 137 8.09 -14.55 15.84
N ILE A 138 7.49 -13.61 16.59
CA ILE A 138 6.74 -13.90 17.81
C ILE A 138 5.52 -14.76 17.49
N MET A 139 4.76 -14.39 16.48
CA MET A 139 3.54 -15.08 16.10
C MET A 139 3.80 -16.52 15.63
N ILE A 140 4.87 -16.78 14.85
CA ILE A 140 5.27 -18.15 14.49
C ILE A 140 5.52 -19.00 15.75
N ARG A 141 6.20 -18.42 16.75
CA ARG A 141 6.46 -19.13 18.00
C ARG A 141 5.18 -19.43 18.77
N SER A 142 4.23 -18.49 18.82
CA SER A 142 2.90 -18.74 19.40
C SER A 142 2.21 -19.90 18.68
N PHE A 143 2.23 -19.89 17.35
CA PHE A 143 1.65 -20.94 16.53
C PHE A 143 2.33 -22.30 16.80
N MET A 144 3.65 -22.34 16.80
CA MET A 144 4.41 -23.56 17.09
C MET A 144 4.12 -24.11 18.49
N ASN A 145 4.07 -23.24 19.50
CA ASN A 145 3.81 -23.65 20.89
C ASN A 145 2.41 -24.26 21.04
N ARG A 146 1.44 -23.79 20.26
CA ARG A 146 0.04 -24.23 20.33
C ARG A 146 -0.24 -25.45 19.48
N PHE A 147 0.34 -25.55 18.28
CA PHE A 147 -0.06 -26.54 17.28
C PHE A 147 1.02 -27.56 16.90
N CYS A 148 2.31 -27.21 17.03
CA CYS A 148 3.41 -28.10 16.65
C CYS A 148 3.95 -28.88 17.85
N ASN A 149 3.59 -30.15 17.95
CA ASN A 149 4.07 -31.04 19.03
C ASN A 149 5.23 -31.95 18.56
N LYS A 150 6.34 -31.32 18.14
CA LYS A 150 7.51 -32.00 17.55
C LYS A 150 8.82 -31.65 18.26
N THR A 151 9.89 -32.38 17.88
CA THR A 151 11.26 -32.14 18.36
C THR A 151 11.73 -30.73 18.06
N GLU A 152 12.66 -30.21 18.84
CA GLU A 152 13.22 -28.86 18.67
C GLU A 152 13.86 -28.67 17.28
N VAL A 153 14.46 -29.71 16.69
CA VAL A 153 15.05 -29.65 15.35
C VAL A 153 13.97 -29.35 14.30
N ARG A 154 12.83 -30.03 14.35
CA ARG A 154 11.71 -29.80 13.42
C ARG A 154 11.08 -28.42 13.63
N LYS A 155 10.94 -27.96 14.86
CA LYS A 155 10.46 -26.59 15.17
C LYS A 155 11.39 -25.52 14.59
N ARG A 156 12.69 -25.71 14.67
CA ARG A 156 13.69 -24.81 14.07
C ARG A 156 13.56 -24.77 12.55
N ALA A 157 13.43 -25.93 11.90
CA ALA A 157 13.21 -26.01 10.45
C ALA A 157 11.91 -25.31 10.04
N PHE A 158 10.80 -25.58 10.75
CA PHE A 158 9.53 -24.90 10.54
C PHE A 158 9.67 -23.38 10.61
N TYR A 159 10.31 -22.88 11.68
CA TYR A 159 10.52 -21.46 11.88
C TYR A 159 11.30 -20.81 10.73
N VAL A 160 12.43 -21.43 10.31
CA VAL A 160 13.26 -20.90 9.22
C VAL A 160 12.48 -20.83 7.92
N ILE A 161 11.76 -21.90 7.56
CA ILE A 161 11.00 -21.98 6.31
C ILE A 161 9.90 -20.92 6.29
N ILE A 162 9.13 -20.76 7.38
CA ILE A 162 8.04 -19.78 7.44
C ILE A 162 8.59 -18.34 7.45
N MET A 163 9.67 -18.08 8.18
CA MET A 163 10.33 -16.77 8.16
C MET A 163 10.84 -16.44 6.75
N ALA A 164 11.53 -17.38 6.10
CA ALA A 164 11.99 -17.20 4.74
C ALA A 164 10.84 -16.98 3.77
N ALA A 165 9.75 -17.75 3.86
CA ALA A 165 8.55 -17.57 3.06
C ALA A 165 7.92 -16.18 3.20
N PHE A 166 7.88 -15.66 4.43
CA PHE A 166 7.31 -14.34 4.69
C PHE A 166 8.19 -13.22 4.13
N VAL A 167 9.50 -13.21 4.44
CA VAL A 167 10.40 -12.15 3.98
C VAL A 167 10.65 -12.18 2.48
N SER A 168 10.42 -13.32 1.84
CA SER A 168 10.53 -13.49 0.39
C SER A 168 9.21 -13.28 -0.36
N MET A 169 8.11 -13.00 0.35
CA MET A 169 6.79 -12.85 -0.27
C MET A 169 6.73 -11.60 -1.16
N PRO A 170 6.42 -11.74 -2.47
CA PRO A 170 6.44 -10.61 -3.40
C PRO A 170 5.56 -9.44 -2.99
N LEU A 171 4.35 -9.67 -2.47
CA LEU A 171 3.44 -8.62 -1.97
C LEU A 171 4.08 -7.78 -0.85
N VAL A 172 4.79 -8.42 0.07
CA VAL A 172 5.48 -7.75 1.19
C VAL A 172 6.62 -6.89 0.66
N ASN A 173 7.46 -7.46 -0.21
CA ASN A 173 8.63 -6.77 -0.76
C ASN A 173 8.23 -5.61 -1.69
N TYR A 174 7.20 -5.77 -2.51
CA TYR A 174 6.69 -4.71 -3.38
C TYR A 174 6.29 -3.46 -2.58
N SER A 175 5.41 -3.64 -1.60
CA SER A 175 4.92 -2.54 -0.77
C SER A 175 6.04 -1.87 0.03
N ALA A 176 6.98 -2.66 0.54
CA ALA A 176 8.10 -2.17 1.30
C ALA A 176 9.10 -1.37 0.44
N LEU A 177 9.46 -1.87 -0.75
CA LEU A 177 10.38 -1.19 -1.67
C LEU A 177 9.82 0.12 -2.22
N LEU A 178 8.50 0.28 -2.27
CA LEU A 178 7.85 1.51 -2.72
C LEU A 178 7.52 2.49 -1.57
N GLY A 179 7.85 2.14 -0.32
CA GLY A 179 7.57 3.00 0.83
C GLY A 179 6.08 3.15 1.13
N GLN A 180 5.27 2.13 0.80
CA GLN A 180 3.83 2.15 1.04
C GLN A 180 3.52 1.94 2.53
N PRO A 181 2.75 2.84 3.19
CA PRO A 181 2.47 2.77 4.63
C PRO A 181 1.70 1.54 5.05
N ASP A 182 1.05 0.89 4.09
CA ASP A 182 0.24 -0.32 4.29
C ASP A 182 1.05 -1.45 4.94
N ILE A 183 2.36 -1.56 4.65
CA ILE A 183 3.21 -2.58 5.26
C ILE A 183 3.32 -2.40 6.79
N PHE A 184 3.26 -1.16 7.30
CA PHE A 184 3.29 -0.91 8.73
C PHE A 184 2.05 -1.47 9.44
N GLY A 185 0.90 -1.49 8.76
CA GLY A 185 -0.32 -2.11 9.27
C GLY A 185 -0.15 -3.61 9.56
N LEU A 186 0.75 -4.30 8.87
CA LEU A 186 1.04 -5.72 9.16
C LEU A 186 1.57 -5.93 10.57
N VAL A 187 2.28 -4.98 11.19
CA VAL A 187 2.71 -5.10 12.60
C VAL A 187 1.51 -5.39 13.48
N PHE A 188 0.48 -4.56 13.34
CA PHE A 188 -0.71 -4.63 14.19
C PHE A 188 -1.60 -5.82 13.82
N ILE A 189 -1.73 -6.15 12.54
CA ILE A 189 -2.42 -7.36 12.07
C ILE A 189 -1.78 -8.61 12.70
N ILE A 190 -0.45 -8.71 12.66
CA ILE A 190 0.29 -9.86 13.18
C ILE A 190 0.13 -9.94 14.71
N LEU A 191 0.27 -8.81 15.42
CA LEU A 191 0.15 -8.77 16.88
C LEU A 191 -1.29 -9.08 17.34
N LEU A 192 -2.31 -8.55 16.67
CA LEU A 192 -3.71 -8.89 16.94
C LEU A 192 -4.00 -10.38 16.65
N THR A 193 -3.44 -10.93 15.59
CA THR A 193 -3.55 -12.35 15.29
C THR A 193 -2.85 -13.19 16.37
N ASN A 194 -1.69 -12.75 16.85
CA ASN A 194 -0.99 -13.40 17.98
C ASN A 194 -1.86 -13.42 19.25
N GLU A 195 -2.56 -12.31 19.53
CA GLU A 195 -3.51 -12.25 20.65
C GLU A 195 -4.65 -13.25 20.47
N ALA A 196 -5.27 -13.31 19.30
CA ALA A 196 -6.36 -14.27 19.04
C ALA A 196 -5.89 -15.73 19.15
N LEU A 197 -4.64 -16.03 18.81
CA LEU A 197 -4.06 -17.35 18.95
C LEU A 197 -3.75 -17.72 20.41
N SER A 198 -3.50 -16.74 21.29
CA SER A 198 -3.01 -16.98 22.66
C SER A 198 -4.01 -16.67 23.76
N TYR A 199 -5.06 -15.91 23.48
CA TYR A 199 -6.02 -15.43 24.47
C TYR A 199 -7.42 -15.99 24.19
N ASP A 200 -7.95 -16.77 25.14
CA ASP A 200 -9.27 -17.42 25.05
C ASP A 200 -10.39 -16.59 25.69
N CYS A 201 -10.08 -15.45 26.28
CA CYS A 201 -11.01 -14.53 26.94
C CYS A 201 -11.79 -15.12 28.13
N THR A 202 -11.45 -16.27 28.64
CA THR A 202 -12.12 -16.85 29.82
C THR A 202 -11.82 -16.06 31.09
N SER A 203 -10.71 -15.30 31.12
CA SER A 203 -10.40 -14.32 32.14
C SER A 203 -10.22 -12.93 31.50
N LEU A 204 -10.73 -11.89 32.15
CA LEU A 204 -10.55 -10.53 31.70
C LEU A 204 -9.16 -10.03 32.12
N ASP A 205 -8.24 -9.97 31.20
CA ASP A 205 -6.91 -9.39 31.37
C ASP A 205 -6.94 -7.93 30.86
N ILE A 206 -7.00 -6.97 31.78
CA ILE A 206 -7.13 -5.54 31.45
C ILE A 206 -5.94 -5.06 30.61
N MET A 207 -4.70 -5.50 30.93
CA MET A 207 -3.51 -5.09 30.19
C MET A 207 -3.58 -5.58 28.73
N ARG A 208 -3.98 -6.82 28.51
CA ARG A 208 -4.22 -7.35 27.17
C ARG A 208 -5.31 -6.58 26.43
N CYS A 209 -6.40 -6.26 27.10
CA CYS A 209 -7.46 -5.46 26.49
C CYS A 209 -6.96 -4.08 26.04
N ILE A 210 -6.14 -3.40 26.84
CA ILE A 210 -5.51 -2.12 26.50
C ILE A 210 -4.60 -2.28 25.27
N VAL A 211 -3.78 -3.33 25.26
CA VAL A 211 -2.84 -3.60 24.15
C VAL A 211 -3.61 -3.92 22.85
N ILE A 212 -4.63 -4.77 22.90
CA ILE A 212 -5.48 -5.09 21.74
C ILE A 212 -6.19 -3.84 21.22
N PHE A 213 -6.74 -3.02 22.12
CA PHE A 213 -7.36 -1.75 21.75
C PHE A 213 -6.36 -0.80 21.10
N GLY A 214 -5.16 -0.64 21.69
CA GLY A 214 -4.09 0.18 21.13
C GLY A 214 -3.66 -0.26 19.72
N PHE A 215 -3.46 -1.57 19.51
CA PHE A 215 -3.13 -2.11 18.18
C PHE A 215 -4.26 -1.88 17.16
N THR A 216 -5.52 -2.00 17.60
CA THR A 216 -6.68 -1.76 16.72
C THR A 216 -6.73 -0.29 16.27
N ILE A 217 -6.55 0.66 17.20
CA ILE A 217 -6.51 2.08 16.87
C ILE A 217 -5.32 2.39 15.94
N ALA A 218 -4.13 1.90 16.27
CA ALA A 218 -2.92 2.11 15.45
C ALA A 218 -3.10 1.56 14.02
N LEU A 219 -3.73 0.40 13.88
CA LEU A 219 -4.03 -0.18 12.57
C LEU A 219 -4.97 0.71 11.74
N ILE A 220 -6.04 1.23 12.34
CA ILE A 220 -6.99 2.13 11.67
C ILE A 220 -6.30 3.46 11.29
N LEU A 221 -5.43 4.00 12.16
CA LEU A 221 -4.66 5.21 11.90
C LEU A 221 -3.60 5.01 10.81
N THR A 222 -3.08 3.79 10.63
CA THR A 222 -2.14 3.50 9.53
C THR A 222 -2.81 3.75 8.18
N ARG A 223 -3.98 3.17 7.96
CA ARG A 223 -4.81 3.37 6.76
C ARG A 223 -6.27 3.05 7.11
N ARG A 224 -7.19 3.93 6.73
CA ARG A 224 -8.62 3.78 7.07
C ARG A 224 -9.25 2.49 6.54
N TRP A 225 -8.83 2.01 5.39
CA TRP A 225 -9.36 0.79 4.79
C TRP A 225 -9.00 -0.49 5.59
N TYR A 226 -8.03 -0.44 6.50
CA TYR A 226 -7.80 -1.53 7.47
C TYR A 226 -9.00 -1.77 8.40
N MET A 227 -9.96 -0.86 8.45
CA MET A 227 -11.22 -1.08 9.16
C MET A 227 -11.95 -2.33 8.67
N TYR A 228 -11.87 -2.67 7.37
CA TYR A 228 -12.43 -3.90 6.83
C TYR A 228 -11.81 -5.14 7.48
N TRP A 229 -10.49 -5.12 7.66
CA TRP A 229 -9.80 -6.19 8.37
C TRP A 229 -10.17 -6.24 9.85
N VAL A 230 -10.24 -5.11 10.53
CA VAL A 230 -10.59 -5.02 11.97
C VAL A 230 -11.97 -5.62 12.21
N VAL A 231 -12.98 -5.23 11.43
CA VAL A 231 -14.34 -5.76 11.56
C VAL A 231 -14.34 -7.27 11.30
N SER A 232 -13.71 -7.72 10.21
CA SER A 232 -13.61 -9.14 9.88
C SER A 232 -12.94 -9.93 10.99
N PHE A 233 -11.82 -9.43 11.50
CA PHE A 233 -11.03 -10.08 12.54
C PHE A 233 -11.84 -10.27 13.83
N PHE A 234 -12.50 -9.23 14.36
CA PHE A 234 -13.24 -9.34 15.61
C PHE A 234 -14.48 -10.21 15.48
N VAL A 235 -15.21 -10.14 14.37
CA VAL A 235 -16.35 -11.04 14.10
C VAL A 235 -15.88 -12.49 14.08
N ILE A 236 -14.80 -12.78 13.35
CA ILE A 236 -14.30 -14.15 13.24
C ILE A 236 -13.72 -14.65 14.57
N TRP A 237 -13.02 -13.79 15.31
CA TRP A 237 -12.51 -14.16 16.62
C TRP A 237 -13.65 -14.48 17.59
N PHE A 238 -14.69 -13.63 17.64
CA PHE A 238 -15.88 -13.86 18.45
C PHE A 238 -16.55 -15.20 18.11
N VAL A 239 -16.77 -15.46 16.81
CA VAL A 239 -17.34 -16.75 16.33
C VAL A 239 -16.43 -17.92 16.73
N THR A 240 -15.11 -17.78 16.54
CA THR A 240 -14.14 -18.83 16.88
C THR A 240 -14.17 -19.17 18.37
N LEU A 241 -14.26 -18.19 19.25
CA LEU A 241 -14.37 -18.39 20.70
C LEU A 241 -15.62 -19.19 21.09
N ALA A 242 -16.73 -19.01 20.36
CA ALA A 242 -17.96 -19.78 20.56
C ALA A 242 -17.79 -21.29 20.33
N PHE A 243 -16.79 -21.69 19.51
CA PHE A 243 -16.55 -23.10 19.19
C PHE A 243 -15.35 -23.72 19.92
N VAL A 244 -14.34 -22.90 20.29
CA VAL A 244 -13.03 -23.39 20.74
C VAL A 244 -12.80 -23.18 22.22
N SER A 245 -13.45 -22.18 22.85
CA SER A 245 -13.22 -21.88 24.29
C SER A 245 -13.83 -22.96 25.20
N ASP A 246 -13.10 -23.31 26.26
CA ASP A 246 -13.56 -24.28 27.27
C ASP A 246 -14.78 -23.74 28.05
N ASP A 247 -14.75 -22.45 28.43
CA ASP A 247 -15.90 -21.74 29.02
C ASP A 247 -16.45 -20.70 28.02
N ARG A 248 -17.22 -21.19 27.06
CA ARG A 248 -17.79 -20.39 25.97
C ARG A 248 -18.59 -19.20 26.45
N LYS A 249 -19.47 -19.41 27.45
CA LYS A 249 -20.34 -18.33 27.96
C LYS A 249 -19.52 -17.20 28.55
N LYS A 250 -18.50 -17.51 29.34
CA LYS A 250 -17.65 -16.53 29.98
C LYS A 250 -16.76 -15.82 28.97
N ALA A 251 -16.16 -16.57 28.02
CA ALA A 251 -15.34 -16.01 26.96
C ALA A 251 -16.14 -15.04 26.09
N LEU A 252 -17.33 -15.42 25.63
CA LEU A 252 -18.19 -14.56 24.82
C LEU A 252 -18.69 -13.33 25.59
N LYS A 253 -19.05 -13.47 26.88
CA LYS A 253 -19.42 -12.33 27.74
C LYS A 253 -18.26 -11.34 27.88
N ASN A 254 -17.06 -11.83 28.17
CA ASN A 254 -15.88 -10.97 28.33
C ASN A 254 -15.50 -10.29 27.01
N MET A 255 -15.56 -11.00 25.89
CA MET A 255 -15.30 -10.43 24.57
C MET A 255 -16.35 -9.38 24.18
N ALA A 256 -17.63 -9.63 24.48
CA ALA A 256 -18.69 -8.65 24.24
C ALA A 256 -18.51 -7.39 25.11
N ALA A 257 -18.15 -7.57 26.38
CA ALA A 257 -17.84 -6.45 27.27
C ALA A 257 -16.63 -5.64 26.77
N PHE A 258 -15.56 -6.32 26.37
CA PHE A 258 -14.39 -5.68 25.75
C PHE A 258 -14.77 -4.92 24.48
N ALA A 259 -15.55 -5.54 23.58
CA ALA A 259 -15.99 -4.90 22.34
C ALA A 259 -16.85 -3.65 22.62
N ALA A 260 -17.78 -3.72 23.57
CA ALA A 260 -18.62 -2.58 23.96
C ALA A 260 -17.79 -1.42 24.53
N ILE A 261 -16.85 -1.70 25.43
CA ILE A 261 -15.96 -0.68 26.01
C ILE A 261 -15.07 -0.07 24.92
N SER A 262 -14.50 -0.91 24.04
CA SER A 262 -13.64 -0.47 22.95
C SER A 262 -14.40 0.37 21.93
N LEU A 263 -15.67 0.03 21.64
CA LEU A 263 -16.53 0.79 20.74
C LEU A 263 -16.84 2.18 21.32
N VAL A 264 -17.13 2.26 22.61
CA VAL A 264 -17.39 3.55 23.29
C VAL A 264 -16.12 4.40 23.33
N ALA A 265 -15.00 3.84 23.81
CA ALA A 265 -13.74 4.56 23.92
C ALA A 265 -13.16 4.95 22.54
N GLY A 266 -13.17 4.02 21.58
CA GLY A 266 -12.71 4.27 20.22
C GLY A 266 -13.65 5.20 19.45
N GLY A 267 -14.95 5.02 19.63
CA GLY A 267 -15.96 5.91 19.07
C GLY A 267 -15.82 7.36 19.57
N ALA A 268 -15.53 7.54 20.85
CA ALA A 268 -15.26 8.87 21.41
C ALA A 268 -13.94 9.46 20.89
N ALA A 269 -12.85 8.67 20.92
CA ALA A 269 -11.52 9.12 20.50
C ALA A 269 -11.43 9.43 19.00
N LEU A 270 -12.12 8.65 18.16
CA LEU A 270 -12.05 8.73 16.71
C LEU A 270 -13.37 9.22 16.09
N PHE A 271 -14.24 9.86 16.89
CA PHE A 271 -15.58 10.28 16.45
C PHE A 271 -15.58 11.08 15.16
N VAL A 272 -14.67 12.04 15.05
CA VAL A 272 -14.55 12.91 13.86
C VAL A 272 -14.20 12.07 12.61
N MET A 273 -13.26 11.14 12.77
CA MET A 273 -12.85 10.24 11.67
C MET A 273 -13.99 9.29 11.29
N PHE A 274 -14.67 8.67 12.26
CA PHE A 274 -15.80 7.78 11.98
C PHE A 274 -16.98 8.53 11.33
N ARG A 275 -17.31 9.71 11.84
CA ARG A 275 -18.33 10.57 11.23
C ARG A 275 -17.99 10.81 9.75
N ARG A 276 -16.76 11.18 9.43
CA ARG A 276 -16.32 11.39 8.05
C ARG A 276 -16.43 10.11 7.22
N ILE A 277 -15.97 8.96 7.72
CA ILE A 277 -16.06 7.68 7.01
C ILE A 277 -17.51 7.32 6.70
N LEU A 278 -18.44 7.59 7.61
CA LEU A 278 -19.85 7.27 7.46
C LEU A 278 -20.61 8.26 6.55
N THR A 279 -20.19 9.52 6.53
CA THR A 279 -20.88 10.57 5.75
C THR A 279 -20.28 10.80 4.36
N TYR A 280 -19.03 10.40 4.14
CA TYR A 280 -18.37 10.55 2.85
C TYR A 280 -18.63 9.35 1.96
N ASN A 281 -19.12 9.60 0.74
CA ASN A 281 -19.39 8.52 -0.21
C ASN A 281 -18.11 8.03 -0.89
N TYR A 282 -17.38 7.16 -0.21
CA TYR A 282 -16.19 6.55 -0.76
C TYR A 282 -16.49 5.68 -1.99
N GLY A 283 -17.69 5.11 -2.08
CA GLY A 283 -18.13 4.32 -3.23
C GLY A 283 -18.07 5.12 -4.53
N ASP A 284 -18.62 6.34 -4.54
CA ASP A 284 -18.59 7.20 -5.73
C ASP A 284 -17.16 7.63 -6.08
N ARG A 285 -16.39 8.03 -5.06
CA ARG A 285 -15.00 8.50 -5.27
C ARG A 285 -14.07 7.42 -5.83
N TYR A 286 -14.25 6.17 -5.39
CA TYR A 286 -13.40 5.05 -5.78
C TYR A 286 -14.08 4.09 -6.77
N SER A 287 -15.26 4.44 -7.31
CA SER A 287 -16.01 3.62 -8.28
C SER A 287 -15.16 3.22 -9.51
N PHE A 288 -14.27 4.11 -9.93
CA PHE A 288 -13.33 3.87 -11.03
C PHE A 288 -12.42 2.64 -10.77
N TYR A 289 -12.09 2.37 -9.51
CA TYR A 289 -11.26 1.22 -9.12
C TYR A 289 -12.07 -0.05 -8.86
N ASN A 290 -13.41 0.00 -8.97
CA ASN A 290 -14.28 -1.16 -8.83
C ASN A 290 -14.61 -1.78 -10.19
N ILE A 291 -13.66 -2.58 -10.72
CA ILE A 291 -13.70 -3.03 -12.12
C ILE A 291 -14.55 -4.29 -12.33
N GLY A 292 -14.75 -5.10 -11.31
CA GLY A 292 -15.46 -6.38 -11.47
C GLY A 292 -15.84 -7.05 -10.16
N GLY A 293 -15.90 -6.32 -9.07
CA GLY A 293 -16.32 -6.80 -7.76
C GLY A 293 -15.49 -7.99 -7.28
N ILE A 294 -16.14 -8.92 -6.59
CA ILE A 294 -15.49 -10.08 -5.95
C ILE A 294 -14.82 -11.04 -6.96
N ARG A 295 -15.40 -11.17 -8.16
CA ARG A 295 -14.85 -12.04 -9.21
C ARG A 295 -13.48 -11.57 -9.67
N TYR A 296 -13.35 -10.25 -9.87
CA TYR A 296 -12.09 -9.64 -10.22
C TYR A 296 -11.11 -9.71 -9.05
N GLU A 297 -11.56 -9.49 -7.81
CA GLU A 297 -10.73 -9.56 -6.61
C GLU A 297 -10.07 -10.94 -6.45
N ILE A 298 -10.85 -12.02 -6.61
CA ILE A 298 -10.34 -13.40 -6.56
C ILE A 298 -9.27 -13.61 -7.66
N SER A 299 -9.58 -13.20 -8.90
CA SER A 299 -8.65 -13.31 -10.02
C SER A 299 -7.35 -12.53 -9.76
N ASN A 300 -7.47 -11.36 -9.16
CA ASN A 300 -6.36 -10.49 -8.81
C ASN A 300 -5.45 -11.14 -7.75
N GLN A 301 -6.05 -11.70 -6.69
CA GLN A 301 -5.29 -12.41 -5.66
C GLN A 301 -4.59 -13.66 -6.22
N ILE A 302 -5.25 -14.43 -7.10
CA ILE A 302 -4.61 -15.57 -7.79
C ILE A 302 -3.43 -15.09 -8.65
N SER A 303 -3.56 -13.97 -9.33
CA SER A 303 -2.50 -13.36 -10.12
C SER A 303 -1.29 -12.95 -9.24
N TYR A 304 -1.54 -12.32 -8.11
CA TYR A 304 -0.49 -11.88 -7.19
C TYR A 304 0.26 -13.05 -6.53
N LEU A 305 -0.44 -14.13 -6.21
CA LEU A 305 0.13 -15.33 -5.58
C LEU A 305 0.75 -16.31 -6.60
N GLY A 306 0.18 -16.36 -7.80
CA GLY A 306 0.39 -17.41 -8.78
C GLY A 306 -0.44 -18.67 -8.48
N ILE A 307 -0.76 -19.45 -9.52
CA ILE A 307 -1.54 -20.70 -9.41
C ILE A 307 -0.87 -21.70 -8.45
N ALA A 308 0.46 -21.83 -8.50
CA ALA A 308 1.21 -22.79 -7.69
C ALA A 308 1.01 -22.53 -6.19
N LEU A 309 1.15 -21.27 -5.75
CA LEU A 309 0.93 -20.91 -4.35
C LEU A 309 -0.55 -21.00 -3.97
N THR A 310 -1.46 -20.57 -4.85
CA THR A 310 -2.91 -20.69 -4.65
C THR A 310 -3.33 -22.14 -4.45
N PHE A 311 -2.75 -23.09 -5.22
CA PHE A 311 -2.98 -24.50 -5.06
C PHE A 311 -2.51 -25.03 -3.69
N LEU A 312 -1.31 -24.60 -3.24
CA LEU A 312 -0.82 -24.95 -1.90
C LEU A 312 -1.73 -24.41 -0.79
N LEU A 313 -2.27 -23.20 -0.94
CA LEU A 313 -3.25 -22.63 0.00
C LEU A 313 -4.56 -23.44 0.00
N GLY A 314 -5.03 -23.89 -1.17
CA GLY A 314 -6.18 -24.79 -1.28
C GLY A 314 -5.93 -26.13 -0.56
N ALA A 315 -4.78 -26.73 -0.74
CA ALA A 315 -4.37 -27.94 -0.02
C ALA A 315 -4.29 -27.70 1.49
N ALA A 316 -3.80 -26.53 1.93
CA ALA A 316 -3.79 -26.13 3.33
C ALA A 316 -5.19 -26.04 3.93
N VAL A 317 -6.15 -25.50 3.19
CA VAL A 317 -7.56 -25.42 3.62
C VAL A 317 -8.14 -26.82 3.80
N ILE A 318 -8.01 -27.68 2.80
CA ILE A 318 -8.56 -29.06 2.85
C ILE A 318 -7.96 -29.82 4.03
N THR A 319 -6.63 -29.85 4.14
CA THR A 319 -5.92 -30.61 5.18
C THR A 319 -6.14 -30.02 6.58
N GLY A 320 -6.13 -28.69 6.71
CA GLY A 320 -6.33 -28.00 7.98
C GLY A 320 -7.76 -28.18 8.53
N LEU A 321 -8.78 -28.15 7.67
CA LEU A 321 -10.17 -28.41 8.06
C LEU A 321 -10.40 -29.89 8.45
N ALA A 322 -9.68 -30.82 7.85
CA ALA A 322 -9.72 -32.23 8.22
C ALA A 322 -9.14 -32.49 9.62
N VAL A 323 -8.15 -31.72 10.04
CA VAL A 323 -7.46 -31.90 11.32
C VAL A 323 -8.17 -31.13 12.44
N ARG A 324 -8.83 -31.81 13.37
CA ARG A 324 -9.66 -31.19 14.43
C ARG A 324 -8.96 -30.05 15.17
N ARG A 325 -7.67 -30.20 15.50
CA ARG A 325 -6.88 -29.19 16.24
C ARG A 325 -6.60 -27.91 15.44
N LEU A 326 -6.53 -28.02 14.11
CA LEU A 326 -6.22 -26.90 13.20
C LEU A 326 -7.46 -26.29 12.56
N ARG A 327 -8.62 -26.99 12.66
CA ARG A 327 -9.85 -26.61 11.98
C ARG A 327 -10.29 -25.17 12.25
N ALA A 328 -10.25 -24.76 13.50
CA ALA A 328 -10.70 -23.41 13.88
C ALA A 328 -9.79 -22.30 13.31
N VAL A 329 -8.47 -22.48 13.38
CA VAL A 329 -7.53 -21.50 12.84
C VAL A 329 -7.56 -21.45 11.32
N THR A 330 -7.76 -22.61 10.67
CA THR A 330 -7.93 -22.69 9.21
C THR A 330 -9.21 -22.00 8.77
N ALA A 331 -10.33 -22.34 9.41
CA ALA A 331 -11.62 -21.70 9.12
C ALA A 331 -11.55 -20.17 9.36
N GLY A 332 -10.93 -19.75 10.45
CA GLY A 332 -10.72 -18.34 10.75
C GLY A 332 -9.94 -17.61 9.67
N ALA A 333 -8.84 -18.19 9.18
CA ALA A 333 -8.03 -17.59 8.09
C ALA A 333 -8.84 -17.48 6.78
N VAL A 334 -9.57 -18.53 6.40
CA VAL A 334 -10.40 -18.54 5.17
C VAL A 334 -11.53 -17.53 5.26
N LEU A 335 -12.25 -17.51 6.38
CA LEU A 335 -13.37 -16.58 6.59
C LEU A 335 -12.88 -15.12 6.65
N SER A 336 -11.69 -14.87 7.20
CA SER A 336 -11.09 -13.54 7.21
C SER A 336 -10.84 -13.04 5.79
N VAL A 337 -10.25 -13.86 4.91
CA VAL A 337 -10.06 -13.52 3.50
C VAL A 337 -11.41 -13.25 2.83
N ALA A 338 -12.37 -14.17 2.98
CA ALA A 338 -13.67 -14.04 2.34
C ALA A 338 -14.42 -12.77 2.79
N MET A 339 -14.43 -12.49 4.10
CA MET A 339 -15.12 -11.33 4.65
C MET A 339 -14.45 -10.01 4.24
N CYS A 340 -13.12 -9.95 4.25
CA CYS A 340 -12.38 -8.79 3.75
C CYS A 340 -12.66 -8.56 2.26
N MET A 341 -12.66 -9.61 1.42
CA MET A 341 -12.99 -9.50 0.01
C MET A 341 -14.41 -8.97 -0.21
N LEU A 342 -15.39 -9.48 0.53
CA LEU A 342 -16.78 -9.03 0.44
C LEU A 342 -16.95 -7.55 0.84
N MET A 343 -16.17 -7.07 1.78
CA MET A 343 -16.26 -5.69 2.26
C MET A 343 -15.54 -4.72 1.33
N ILE A 344 -14.30 -5.01 0.94
CA ILE A 344 -13.49 -4.09 0.13
C ILE A 344 -14.07 -3.94 -1.28
N THR A 345 -14.57 -5.02 -1.88
CA THR A 345 -15.13 -4.99 -3.25
C THR A 345 -16.45 -4.23 -3.38
N ARG A 346 -17.04 -3.78 -2.28
CA ARG A 346 -18.17 -2.84 -2.31
C ARG A 346 -17.74 -1.41 -2.67
N VAL A 347 -16.46 -1.09 -2.47
CA VAL A 347 -15.92 0.23 -2.71
C VAL A 347 -14.95 0.20 -3.90
N GLN A 348 -14.00 -0.74 -3.88
CA GLN A 348 -12.96 -0.88 -4.92
C GLN A 348 -12.37 -2.29 -4.92
N ASN A 349 -11.61 -2.65 -5.96
CA ASN A 349 -10.75 -3.82 -5.93
C ASN A 349 -9.38 -3.49 -5.32
N SER A 350 -8.73 -4.49 -4.72
CA SER A 350 -7.44 -4.30 -4.06
C SER A 350 -6.30 -4.12 -5.07
N ALA A 351 -5.55 -3.04 -4.92
CA ALA A 351 -4.20 -2.94 -5.49
C ALA A 351 -3.21 -3.82 -4.71
N GLU A 352 -1.98 -3.95 -5.20
CA GLU A 352 -0.93 -4.80 -4.60
C GLU A 352 -0.69 -4.46 -3.11
N HIS A 353 -0.58 -3.19 -2.77
CA HIS A 353 -0.35 -2.74 -1.39
C HIS A 353 -1.56 -2.97 -0.48
N GLN A 354 -2.78 -2.85 -1.00
CA GLN A 354 -4.00 -3.11 -0.23
C GLN A 354 -4.20 -4.60 0.03
N SER A 355 -3.66 -5.47 -0.85
CA SER A 355 -3.70 -6.92 -0.69
C SER A 355 -2.92 -7.44 0.52
N LEU A 356 -2.15 -6.58 1.19
CA LEU A 356 -1.49 -6.91 2.47
C LEU A 356 -2.48 -7.33 3.57
N ILE A 357 -3.76 -6.95 3.48
CA ILE A 357 -4.80 -7.42 4.43
C ILE A 357 -4.97 -8.93 4.42
N TYR A 358 -4.65 -9.60 3.33
CA TYR A 358 -4.80 -11.05 3.17
C TYR A 358 -3.53 -11.82 3.57
N VAL A 359 -2.36 -11.17 3.55
CA VAL A 359 -1.05 -11.82 3.73
C VAL A 359 -0.98 -12.66 5.00
N MET A 360 -1.50 -12.13 6.12
CA MET A 360 -1.46 -12.87 7.38
C MET A 360 -2.27 -14.16 7.32
N SER A 361 -3.43 -14.14 6.68
CA SER A 361 -4.26 -15.34 6.48
C SER A 361 -3.55 -16.35 5.58
N TYR A 362 -2.89 -15.91 4.50
CA TYR A 362 -2.10 -16.78 3.64
C TYR A 362 -0.93 -17.43 4.40
N MET A 363 -0.24 -16.66 5.22
CA MET A 363 0.85 -17.20 6.05
C MET A 363 0.36 -18.22 7.09
N ILE A 364 -0.83 -17.99 7.70
CA ILE A 364 -1.46 -18.97 8.58
C ILE A 364 -1.74 -20.27 7.84
N LEU A 365 -2.28 -20.20 6.62
CA LEU A 365 -2.57 -21.40 5.82
C LEU A 365 -1.28 -22.15 5.45
N ILE A 366 -0.20 -21.46 5.09
CA ILE A 366 1.11 -22.10 4.86
C ILE A 366 1.63 -22.77 6.14
N MET A 367 1.50 -22.12 7.30
CA MET A 367 1.87 -22.72 8.58
C MET A 367 1.02 -23.94 8.91
N VAL A 368 -0.28 -23.91 8.61
CA VAL A 368 -1.19 -25.04 8.77
C VAL A 368 -0.75 -26.21 7.89
N LEU A 369 -0.48 -25.98 6.61
CA LEU A 369 -0.02 -27.02 5.68
C LEU A 369 1.25 -27.70 6.17
N LEU A 370 2.28 -26.89 6.50
CA LEU A 370 3.54 -27.42 7.02
C LEU A 370 3.34 -28.16 8.36
N CYS A 371 2.48 -27.63 9.24
CA CYS A 371 2.17 -28.29 10.52
C CYS A 371 1.50 -29.65 10.30
N VAL A 372 0.57 -29.78 9.35
CA VAL A 372 -0.05 -31.06 9.00
C VAL A 372 0.98 -32.03 8.44
N CYS A 373 1.79 -31.59 7.47
CA CYS A 373 2.80 -32.44 6.84
C CYS A 373 3.85 -32.93 7.85
N MET A 374 4.34 -32.03 8.70
CA MET A 374 5.31 -32.38 9.74
C MET A 374 4.73 -33.26 10.86
N ASN A 375 3.41 -33.31 11.05
CA ASN A 375 2.73 -34.15 12.03
C ASN A 375 2.01 -35.35 11.39
N ALA A 376 2.30 -35.71 10.16
CA ALA A 376 1.63 -36.78 9.43
C ALA A 376 1.65 -38.11 10.22
N ASP A 377 2.72 -38.42 10.96
CA ASP A 377 2.82 -39.61 11.83
C ASP A 377 1.69 -39.70 12.86
N MET A 378 1.20 -38.57 13.37
CA MET A 378 0.11 -38.54 14.35
C MET A 378 -1.25 -38.85 13.73
N TYR A 379 -1.40 -38.60 12.42
CA TYR A 379 -2.67 -38.75 11.70
C TYR A 379 -2.76 -40.07 10.94
N THR A 380 -1.63 -40.74 10.73
CA THR A 380 -1.54 -42.04 10.04
C THR A 380 -1.29 -43.20 10.99
N ALA A 381 -1.49 -43.00 12.30
CA ALA A 381 -1.26 -44.02 13.32
C ALA A 381 -1.99 -45.34 12.96
N GLY A 382 -1.22 -46.33 12.49
CA GLY A 382 -1.67 -47.67 12.17
C GLY A 382 -1.53 -48.11 10.71
N ARG A 383 -1.11 -47.29 9.78
CA ARG A 383 -0.91 -47.65 8.37
C ARG A 383 0.48 -47.24 7.85
N THR A 384 1.37 -48.23 7.75
CA THR A 384 2.64 -48.20 6.99
C THR A 384 3.74 -47.23 7.41
N GLY A 385 4.81 -47.75 8.02
CA GLY A 385 5.91 -47.02 8.69
C GLY A 385 6.95 -46.30 7.83
N MET A 386 6.87 -46.27 6.50
CA MET A 386 7.88 -45.60 5.65
C MET A 386 7.39 -44.33 4.91
N LEU A 387 6.09 -44.17 4.73
CA LEU A 387 5.51 -43.06 3.97
C LEU A 387 5.50 -41.68 4.66
N PRO A 388 5.38 -41.54 6.00
CA PRO A 388 5.19 -40.22 6.63
C PRO A 388 6.35 -39.25 6.43
N GLY A 389 7.59 -39.74 6.53
CA GLY A 389 8.78 -38.89 6.38
C GLY A 389 9.02 -38.39 4.94
N ALA A 390 8.71 -39.22 3.96
CA ALA A 390 8.81 -38.83 2.55
C ALA A 390 7.76 -37.78 2.17
N VAL A 391 6.50 -37.96 2.62
CA VAL A 391 5.43 -36.97 2.40
C VAL A 391 5.76 -35.63 3.06
N GLU A 392 6.30 -35.66 4.29
CA GLU A 392 6.77 -34.46 4.99
C GLU A 392 7.83 -33.74 4.18
N MET A 393 8.88 -34.44 3.73
CA MET A 393 9.96 -33.86 2.94
C MET A 393 9.47 -33.26 1.62
N VAL A 394 8.62 -33.99 0.90
CA VAL A 394 8.04 -33.53 -0.38
C VAL A 394 7.22 -32.26 -0.19
N ALA A 395 6.36 -32.22 0.83
CA ALA A 395 5.53 -31.05 1.09
C ALA A 395 6.34 -29.83 1.53
N VAL A 396 7.33 -30.04 2.41
CA VAL A 396 8.26 -28.97 2.81
C VAL A 396 9.05 -28.45 1.60
N ALA A 397 9.57 -29.37 0.77
CA ALA A 397 10.30 -29.02 -0.44
C ALA A 397 9.39 -28.28 -1.45
N ALA A 398 8.13 -28.71 -1.62
CA ALA A 398 7.17 -28.05 -2.51
C ALA A 398 6.87 -26.61 -2.06
N VAL A 399 6.59 -26.41 -0.77
CA VAL A 399 6.35 -25.05 -0.23
C VAL A 399 7.59 -24.17 -0.41
N ALA A 400 8.76 -24.68 -0.03
CA ALA A 400 10.03 -23.94 -0.15
C ALA A 400 10.34 -23.62 -1.62
N ALA A 401 10.15 -24.58 -2.54
CA ALA A 401 10.39 -24.40 -3.96
C ALA A 401 9.43 -23.33 -4.57
N VAL A 402 8.14 -23.44 -4.30
CA VAL A 402 7.15 -22.47 -4.82
C VAL A 402 7.46 -21.05 -4.30
N MET A 403 7.78 -20.91 -3.01
CA MET A 403 8.12 -19.60 -2.45
C MET A 403 9.43 -19.06 -3.04
N ALA A 404 10.45 -19.89 -3.19
CA ALA A 404 11.74 -19.51 -3.78
C ALA A 404 11.56 -19.09 -5.25
N VAL A 405 10.79 -19.86 -6.04
CA VAL A 405 10.54 -19.54 -7.46
C VAL A 405 9.73 -18.26 -7.58
N ASN A 406 8.68 -18.06 -6.76
CA ASN A 406 7.93 -16.82 -6.73
C ASN A 406 8.84 -15.61 -6.45
N SER A 407 9.76 -15.74 -5.50
CA SER A 407 10.72 -14.67 -5.19
C SER A 407 11.67 -14.39 -6.35
N VAL A 408 12.23 -15.44 -6.98
CA VAL A 408 13.12 -15.31 -8.14
C VAL A 408 12.37 -14.66 -9.31
N VAL A 409 11.17 -15.12 -9.63
CA VAL A 409 10.31 -14.55 -10.69
C VAL A 409 10.06 -13.06 -10.43
N SER A 410 9.75 -12.70 -9.19
CA SER A 410 9.49 -11.32 -8.79
C SER A 410 10.74 -10.42 -8.92
N VAL A 411 11.87 -10.85 -8.41
CA VAL A 411 13.11 -10.04 -8.37
C VAL A 411 13.80 -9.96 -9.72
N SER A 412 13.68 -11.00 -10.57
CA SER A 412 14.29 -11.03 -11.90
C SER A 412 13.57 -10.19 -12.95
N GLY A 413 12.33 -9.77 -12.68
CA GLY A 413 11.46 -9.09 -13.65
C GLY A 413 10.73 -10.05 -14.60
N MET A 414 10.84 -11.37 -14.41
CA MET A 414 10.06 -12.35 -15.16
C MET A 414 8.57 -12.32 -14.81
N ALA A 415 8.21 -11.69 -13.70
CA ALA A 415 6.85 -11.43 -13.28
C ALA A 415 6.12 -10.49 -14.24
N SER A 416 6.80 -9.43 -14.67
CA SER A 416 6.35 -8.52 -15.70
C SER A 416 6.53 -9.20 -17.06
N GLY A 417 5.76 -10.19 -17.44
CA GLY A 417 5.89 -10.78 -18.77
C GLY A 417 6.01 -9.71 -19.86
N THR A 418 6.40 -10.09 -21.06
CA THR A 418 6.66 -9.29 -22.27
C THR A 418 5.65 -8.18 -22.66
N GLN A 419 4.60 -7.97 -21.90
CA GLN A 419 3.94 -6.70 -21.83
C GLN A 419 4.83 -5.78 -20.95
N SER A 420 5.70 -5.02 -21.63
CA SER A 420 5.80 -3.63 -21.23
C SER A 420 4.40 -3.29 -20.73
N ARG A 421 4.25 -2.73 -19.54
CA ARG A 421 2.97 -2.15 -19.11
C ARG A 421 2.60 -1.21 -20.24
N ASP A 422 1.83 -1.74 -21.18
CA ASP A 422 1.41 -1.02 -22.35
C ASP A 422 0.44 -0.01 -21.82
N THR A 423 0.94 1.19 -21.66
CA THR A 423 0.27 2.30 -21.01
C THR A 423 -0.98 2.71 -21.78
N SER A 424 -1.11 2.20 -23.03
CA SER A 424 -2.25 2.48 -23.90
C SER A 424 -3.60 1.92 -23.42
N ASN A 425 -3.61 0.97 -22.46
CA ASN A 425 -4.84 0.44 -21.84
C ASN A 425 -4.98 0.84 -20.36
N ALA A 426 -4.36 1.92 -19.97
CA ALA A 426 -4.31 2.39 -18.59
C ALA A 426 -5.63 2.99 -18.06
N ALA A 427 -6.65 3.09 -18.89
CA ALA A 427 -8.02 3.38 -18.44
C ALA A 427 -8.56 2.34 -17.47
N SER A 428 -8.07 1.11 -17.56
CA SER A 428 -8.10 0.16 -16.48
C SER A 428 -6.69 0.11 -15.89
N GLY A 429 -6.42 0.88 -14.87
CA GLY A 429 -5.21 0.77 -14.05
C GLY A 429 -4.98 -0.66 -13.54
N PHE A 430 -5.88 -1.51 -13.87
CA PHE A 430 -6.05 -2.93 -13.67
C PHE A 430 -6.16 -3.58 -15.05
N THR A 431 -5.04 -3.84 -15.68
CA THR A 431 -4.99 -4.82 -16.78
C THR A 431 -5.67 -6.09 -16.30
N LYS A 432 -6.44 -6.76 -17.17
CA LYS A 432 -7.00 -8.10 -16.89
C LYS A 432 -5.94 -8.89 -16.17
N SER A 433 -6.23 -9.30 -14.91
CA SER A 433 -5.29 -10.06 -14.08
C SER A 433 -4.84 -11.29 -14.87
N GLN A 434 -3.58 -11.28 -15.31
CA GLN A 434 -3.04 -12.42 -16.04
C GLN A 434 -2.74 -13.51 -15.01
N ILE A 435 -3.59 -14.51 -14.95
CA ILE A 435 -3.35 -15.67 -14.11
C ILE A 435 -2.16 -16.44 -14.68
N ARG A 436 -1.09 -16.54 -13.90
CA ARG A 436 0.16 -17.24 -14.25
C ARG A 436 0.47 -18.33 -13.23
N LEU A 437 1.40 -19.21 -13.59
CA LEU A 437 1.84 -20.27 -12.68
C LEU A 437 2.47 -19.69 -11.40
N PHE A 438 3.24 -18.62 -11.53
CA PHE A 438 3.89 -17.89 -10.45
C PHE A 438 3.40 -16.44 -10.40
N THR A 439 3.83 -15.70 -9.39
CA THR A 439 3.43 -14.32 -9.13
C THR A 439 3.59 -13.39 -10.34
N THR A 440 2.68 -12.43 -10.44
CA THR A 440 2.79 -11.30 -11.37
C THR A 440 3.37 -10.04 -10.72
N ILE A 441 3.66 -10.08 -9.41
CA ILE A 441 4.26 -8.96 -8.70
C ILE A 441 5.74 -8.83 -9.08
N ASP A 442 6.08 -7.69 -9.65
CA ASP A 442 7.47 -7.36 -10.02
C ASP A 442 8.11 -6.46 -8.95
N THR A 443 9.18 -6.96 -8.35
CA THR A 443 10.00 -6.23 -7.37
C THR A 443 11.40 -5.93 -7.90
N LYS A 444 11.65 -6.18 -9.18
CA LYS A 444 12.90 -5.78 -9.82
C LYS A 444 13.09 -4.27 -9.69
N PRO A 445 14.31 -3.80 -9.38
CA PRO A 445 14.61 -2.39 -9.37
C PRO A 445 14.24 -1.74 -10.71
N ILE A 446 13.37 -0.73 -10.67
CA ILE A 446 12.99 0.02 -11.87
C ILE A 446 14.17 0.92 -12.24
N VAL A 447 14.66 0.77 -13.47
CA VAL A 447 15.73 1.61 -14.02
C VAL A 447 15.17 2.29 -15.28
N ARG A 448 14.92 3.60 -15.19
CA ARG A 448 14.46 4.38 -16.33
C ARG A 448 15.61 4.60 -17.31
N ASP A 449 15.38 4.27 -18.57
CA ASP A 449 16.29 4.50 -19.70
C ASP A 449 16.34 5.98 -20.13
N ASP A 450 15.25 6.71 -19.92
CA ASP A 450 15.05 8.11 -20.28
C ASP A 450 15.44 9.11 -19.14
N TRP A 451 16.19 8.64 -18.16
CA TRP A 451 16.57 9.47 -17.00
C TRP A 451 17.31 10.76 -17.39
N ALA A 452 18.25 10.68 -18.35
CA ALA A 452 19.02 11.84 -18.79
C ALA A 452 18.14 12.84 -19.57
N ASP A 453 17.26 12.32 -20.43
CA ASP A 453 16.34 13.15 -21.21
C ASP A 453 15.38 13.94 -20.31
N ILE A 454 14.82 13.27 -19.30
CA ILE A 454 13.99 13.93 -18.26
C ILE A 454 14.81 14.98 -17.53
N GLY A 455 16.09 14.71 -17.23
CA GLY A 455 16.97 15.66 -16.58
C GLY A 455 17.14 16.94 -17.39
N THR A 456 17.26 16.84 -18.72
CA THR A 456 17.38 18.01 -19.59
C THR A 456 16.09 18.86 -19.58
N VAL A 457 14.93 18.22 -19.57
CA VAL A 457 13.65 18.94 -19.42
C VAL A 457 13.56 19.58 -18.04
N TYR A 458 13.87 18.82 -16.98
CA TYR A 458 13.84 19.32 -15.60
C TYR A 458 14.71 20.56 -15.39
N ASP A 459 15.94 20.57 -15.94
CA ASP A 459 16.85 21.71 -15.80
C ASP A 459 16.26 22.95 -16.47
N TYR A 460 15.62 22.81 -17.65
CA TYR A 460 14.93 23.91 -18.33
C TYR A 460 13.68 24.39 -17.56
N LEU A 461 12.87 23.48 -17.03
CA LEU A 461 11.73 23.86 -16.20
C LEU A 461 12.18 24.60 -14.94
N THR A 462 13.30 24.19 -14.34
CA THR A 462 13.88 24.86 -13.17
C THR A 462 14.36 26.28 -13.51
N GLU A 463 14.91 26.49 -14.71
CA GLU A 463 15.29 27.82 -15.20
C GLU A 463 14.08 28.75 -15.30
N LEU A 464 12.97 28.29 -15.92
CA LEU A 464 11.73 29.04 -16.03
C LEU A 464 11.16 29.40 -14.64
N ILE A 465 11.08 28.44 -13.75
CA ILE A 465 10.56 28.62 -12.39
C ILE A 465 11.45 29.60 -11.58
N SER A 466 12.76 29.59 -11.80
CA SER A 466 13.67 30.55 -11.18
C SER A 466 13.40 31.99 -11.65
N GLY A 467 12.80 32.15 -12.84
CA GLY A 467 12.25 33.42 -13.35
C GLY A 467 10.89 33.80 -12.77
N GLY A 468 10.29 32.95 -11.95
CA GLY A 468 8.96 33.15 -11.36
C GLY A 468 7.79 32.64 -12.22
N GLU A 469 8.07 31.90 -13.29
CA GLU A 469 7.09 31.43 -14.25
C GLU A 469 6.39 30.15 -13.78
N ASN A 470 5.11 29.99 -14.10
CA ASN A 470 4.30 28.82 -13.79
C ASN A 470 4.14 27.91 -15.03
N ILE A 471 4.10 26.59 -14.81
CA ILE A 471 4.11 25.64 -15.91
C ILE A 471 2.99 24.60 -15.71
N TYR A 472 2.11 24.49 -16.70
CA TYR A 472 1.09 23.43 -16.75
C TYR A 472 1.56 22.27 -17.63
N ILE A 473 1.55 21.05 -17.07
CA ILE A 473 1.99 19.82 -17.76
C ILE A 473 0.76 19.01 -18.14
N VAL A 474 0.51 18.89 -19.45
CA VAL A 474 -0.68 18.21 -20.01
C VAL A 474 -0.60 16.69 -19.90
N PRO A 475 0.50 15.99 -20.25
CA PRO A 475 0.54 14.53 -20.15
C PRO A 475 0.24 14.07 -18.73
N HIS A 476 -0.61 13.06 -18.60
CA HIS A 476 -1.01 12.48 -17.32
C HIS A 476 -1.10 10.95 -17.41
N GLY A 477 -0.05 10.35 -17.94
CA GLY A 477 0.10 8.91 -18.07
C GLY A 477 0.93 8.29 -16.95
N ARG A 478 1.23 7.02 -17.11
CA ARG A 478 2.07 6.28 -16.15
C ARG A 478 3.56 6.57 -16.32
N LYS A 479 4.00 6.83 -17.53
CA LYS A 479 5.39 7.09 -17.84
C LYS A 479 5.73 8.56 -17.63
N TYR A 480 4.85 9.43 -18.11
CA TYR A 480 4.99 10.88 -18.02
C TYR A 480 3.72 11.52 -17.45
N ASN A 481 3.92 12.28 -16.41
CA ASN A 481 2.91 13.07 -15.73
C ASN A 481 3.62 14.24 -15.00
N PRO A 482 2.90 15.20 -14.40
CA PRO A 482 3.53 16.31 -13.68
C PRO A 482 4.57 15.85 -12.63
N ASP A 483 4.28 14.79 -11.89
CA ASP A 483 5.18 14.25 -10.87
C ASP A 483 6.51 13.70 -11.46
N THR A 484 6.51 13.26 -12.72
CA THR A 484 7.74 12.81 -13.40
C THR A 484 8.79 13.92 -13.40
N PHE A 485 8.39 15.14 -13.64
CA PHE A 485 9.29 16.28 -13.68
C PHE A 485 9.47 16.92 -12.32
N ARG A 486 8.41 17.03 -11.51
CA ARG A 486 8.47 17.61 -10.15
C ARG A 486 9.40 16.84 -9.22
N ASN A 487 9.48 15.51 -9.37
CA ASN A 487 10.17 14.61 -8.44
C ASN A 487 11.52 14.10 -8.96
N TYR A 488 12.03 14.61 -10.08
CA TYR A 488 13.25 14.09 -10.71
C TYR A 488 14.48 14.18 -9.80
N LYS A 489 14.75 15.34 -9.19
CA LYS A 489 15.89 15.55 -8.28
C LYS A 489 15.48 15.75 -6.83
N ALA A 490 14.49 16.58 -6.60
CA ALA A 490 14.08 16.98 -5.26
C ALA A 490 12.56 17.15 -5.19
N PRO A 491 11.83 16.18 -4.60
CA PRO A 491 10.40 16.33 -4.36
C PRO A 491 10.10 17.62 -3.58
N ALA A 492 9.04 18.30 -3.95
CA ALA A 492 8.49 19.51 -3.37
C ALA A 492 9.14 20.85 -3.80
N MET A 493 10.30 20.92 -4.43
CA MET A 493 10.84 22.21 -4.88
C MET A 493 10.02 22.87 -6.01
N LEU A 494 9.33 22.07 -6.81
CA LEU A 494 8.54 22.55 -7.96
C LEU A 494 7.03 22.47 -7.71
N ASP A 495 6.60 22.08 -6.52
CA ASP A 495 5.17 21.81 -6.23
C ASP A 495 4.29 23.07 -6.36
N ASP A 496 4.81 24.25 -6.03
CA ASP A 496 4.06 25.51 -6.10
C ASP A 496 3.93 26.05 -7.54
N TYR A 497 4.79 25.60 -8.46
CA TYR A 497 4.88 26.11 -9.84
C TYR A 497 4.35 25.14 -10.88
N ILE A 498 4.26 23.84 -10.54
CA ILE A 498 3.73 22.80 -11.41
C ILE A 498 2.57 22.13 -10.68
N PRO A 499 1.32 22.38 -11.07
CA PRO A 499 0.15 21.79 -10.42
C PRO A 499 0.02 20.30 -10.75
N TYR A 500 -0.84 19.61 -10.03
CA TYR A 500 -1.34 18.33 -10.49
C TYR A 500 -2.10 18.51 -11.79
N GLY A 501 -1.78 17.71 -12.79
CA GLY A 501 -2.51 17.72 -14.06
C GLY A 501 -3.96 17.22 -13.92
N ALA A 502 -4.76 17.46 -14.93
CA ALA A 502 -6.10 16.91 -15.01
C ALA A 502 -6.04 15.38 -14.92
N CYS A 503 -6.72 14.80 -13.95
CA CYS A 503 -6.72 13.36 -13.71
C CYS A 503 -8.10 12.76 -13.95
N VAL A 504 -8.15 11.72 -14.76
CA VAL A 504 -9.37 10.95 -15.04
C VAL A 504 -9.97 10.33 -13.77
N THR A 505 -9.15 10.10 -12.75
CA THR A 505 -9.52 9.29 -11.58
C THR A 505 -9.92 10.08 -10.34
N GLY A 506 -9.86 11.40 -10.34
CA GLY A 506 -10.06 12.10 -9.08
C GLY A 506 -10.67 13.48 -9.09
N THR A 507 -10.50 14.25 -10.13
CA THR A 507 -11.08 15.58 -10.26
C THR A 507 -11.70 15.71 -11.63
N HIS A 508 -13.02 15.84 -11.67
CA HIS A 508 -13.76 16.10 -12.92
C HIS A 508 -13.81 17.60 -13.21
N ILE A 509 -12.79 18.37 -12.83
CA ILE A 509 -12.77 19.83 -12.91
C ILE A 509 -11.86 20.23 -14.06
N PHE A 510 -12.32 21.15 -14.91
CA PHE A 510 -11.48 21.78 -15.91
C PHE A 510 -10.31 22.50 -15.22
N PRO A 511 -9.05 22.23 -15.58
CA PRO A 511 -7.90 22.84 -14.92
C PRO A 511 -7.74 24.30 -15.37
N VAL A 512 -8.20 25.25 -14.56
CA VAL A 512 -8.09 26.69 -14.88
C VAL A 512 -6.64 27.13 -15.05
N GLU A 513 -5.70 26.46 -14.42
CA GLU A 513 -4.25 26.65 -14.56
C GLU A 513 -3.81 26.49 -16.03
N PHE A 514 -4.49 25.62 -16.78
CA PHE A 514 -4.26 25.47 -18.22
C PHE A 514 -4.46 26.80 -18.99
N LEU A 515 -5.35 27.67 -18.53
CA LEU A 515 -5.64 28.97 -19.17
C LEU A 515 -4.88 30.13 -18.54
N THR A 516 -4.30 29.97 -17.37
CA THR A 516 -3.71 31.08 -16.60
C THR A 516 -2.20 31.02 -16.43
N TYR A 517 -1.59 29.83 -16.62
CA TYR A 517 -0.15 29.64 -16.42
C TYR A 517 0.65 30.13 -17.63
N ASP A 518 1.88 30.55 -17.38
CA ASP A 518 2.78 31.18 -18.36
C ASP A 518 3.25 30.22 -19.44
N TYR A 519 3.47 28.97 -19.05
CA TYR A 519 3.92 27.90 -19.96
C TYR A 519 3.04 26.68 -19.89
N ILE A 520 2.92 26.00 -21.03
CA ILE A 520 2.22 24.72 -21.17
C ILE A 520 3.16 23.71 -21.82
N MET A 521 3.28 22.52 -21.23
CA MET A 521 4.06 21.42 -21.79
C MET A 521 3.16 20.28 -22.26
N THR A 522 3.34 19.86 -23.50
CA THR A 522 2.68 18.68 -24.10
C THR A 522 3.70 17.59 -24.43
N CYS A 523 3.23 16.40 -24.78
CA CYS A 523 4.07 15.36 -25.36
C CYS A 523 3.39 14.66 -26.55
N SER A 524 4.20 14.11 -27.45
CA SER A 524 3.76 13.29 -28.57
C SER A 524 4.66 12.05 -28.69
N PRO A 525 4.11 10.82 -28.74
CA PRO A 525 2.69 10.54 -28.52
C PRO A 525 2.23 10.99 -27.14
N ILE A 526 0.93 11.26 -26.98
CA ILE A 526 0.42 11.66 -25.66
C ILE A 526 0.45 10.47 -24.71
N ASP A 527 0.96 10.70 -23.50
CA ASP A 527 0.87 9.72 -22.41
C ASP A 527 -0.29 10.09 -21.50
N ASP A 528 -1.34 9.30 -21.51
CA ASP A 528 -2.60 9.57 -20.82
C ASP A 528 -3.16 8.35 -20.10
N LEU A 529 -4.09 8.59 -19.19
CA LEU A 529 -4.95 7.62 -18.54
C LEU A 529 -6.40 7.74 -19.03
N ASP A 530 -6.64 8.40 -20.14
CA ASP A 530 -7.96 8.63 -20.70
C ASP A 530 -8.68 7.32 -21.03
N THR A 531 -9.99 7.32 -20.83
CA THR A 531 -10.89 6.22 -21.17
C THR A 531 -11.75 6.57 -22.36
N ALA A 532 -12.51 5.61 -22.89
CA ALA A 532 -13.52 5.87 -23.93
C ALA A 532 -14.54 6.94 -23.46
N ASP A 533 -14.84 6.98 -22.17
CA ASP A 533 -15.83 7.88 -21.56
C ASP A 533 -15.22 9.15 -20.94
N ASN A 534 -13.90 9.29 -20.96
CA ASN A 534 -13.24 10.47 -20.41
C ASN A 534 -11.90 10.73 -21.12
N THR A 535 -11.88 11.76 -21.96
CA THR A 535 -10.79 12.13 -22.86
C THR A 535 -10.13 13.44 -22.46
N ILE A 536 -10.10 13.79 -21.17
CA ILE A 536 -9.62 15.11 -20.69
C ILE A 536 -8.22 15.42 -21.19
N VAL A 537 -7.26 14.50 -21.07
CA VAL A 537 -5.86 14.75 -21.42
C VAL A 537 -5.70 14.91 -22.93
N LYS A 538 -6.41 14.09 -23.72
CA LYS A 538 -6.44 14.21 -25.18
C LYS A 538 -7.04 15.53 -25.62
N ASN A 539 -8.16 15.93 -25.00
CA ASN A 539 -8.81 17.21 -25.30
C ASN A 539 -7.90 18.39 -24.95
N LEU A 540 -7.20 18.36 -23.80
CA LEU A 540 -6.22 19.39 -23.46
C LEU A 540 -5.08 19.45 -24.48
N ASN A 541 -4.62 18.32 -25.00
CA ASN A 541 -3.58 18.28 -26.02
C ASN A 541 -4.08 18.88 -27.35
N GLU A 542 -5.34 18.62 -27.75
CA GLU A 542 -5.95 19.27 -28.93
C GLU A 542 -6.17 20.76 -28.68
N ALA A 543 -6.56 21.17 -27.47
CA ALA A 543 -6.68 22.57 -27.08
C ALA A 543 -5.35 23.34 -27.26
N VAL A 544 -4.21 22.73 -26.85
CA VAL A 544 -2.89 23.36 -27.06
C VAL A 544 -2.60 23.58 -28.54
N LYS A 545 -2.92 22.61 -29.41
CA LYS A 545 -2.73 22.76 -30.86
C LYS A 545 -3.56 23.90 -31.42
N HIS A 546 -4.83 24.01 -31.00
CA HIS A 546 -5.70 25.10 -31.41
C HIS A 546 -5.17 26.46 -30.93
N LEU A 547 -4.85 26.60 -29.65
CA LEU A 547 -4.32 27.84 -29.07
C LEU A 547 -2.96 28.24 -29.67
N ALA A 548 -2.17 27.29 -30.15
CA ALA A 548 -0.95 27.58 -30.89
C ALA A 548 -1.24 28.07 -32.32
N MET A 549 -2.27 27.53 -33.00
CA MET A 549 -2.69 28.00 -34.32
C MET A 549 -3.31 29.39 -34.31
N THR A 550 -4.00 29.76 -33.24
CA THR A 550 -4.63 31.10 -33.07
C THR A 550 -3.65 32.14 -32.54
N GLY A 551 -2.42 31.74 -32.19
CA GLY A 551 -1.37 32.64 -31.70
C GLY A 551 -1.47 32.99 -30.21
N VAL A 552 -2.36 32.35 -29.45
CA VAL A 552 -2.43 32.49 -27.99
C VAL A 552 -1.19 31.86 -27.35
N LEU A 553 -0.68 30.78 -27.95
CA LEU A 553 0.53 30.08 -27.51
C LEU A 553 1.60 30.13 -28.62
N GLU A 554 2.86 30.33 -28.22
CA GLU A 554 4.03 30.27 -29.08
C GLU A 554 4.95 29.15 -28.62
N GLN A 555 5.46 28.34 -29.56
CA GLN A 555 6.42 27.29 -29.25
C GLN A 555 7.73 27.89 -28.72
N SER A 556 8.06 27.60 -27.46
CA SER A 556 9.29 28.05 -26.82
C SER A 556 10.44 27.07 -27.01
N ARG A 557 10.20 25.79 -26.73
CA ARG A 557 11.24 24.76 -26.82
C ARG A 557 10.68 23.37 -27.10
N LYS A 558 11.50 22.54 -27.77
CA LYS A 558 11.19 21.15 -28.10
C LYS A 558 12.31 20.25 -27.61
N PHE A 559 11.94 19.10 -27.02
CA PHE A 559 12.85 18.07 -26.55
C PHE A 559 12.47 16.73 -27.19
N GLU A 560 13.41 16.07 -27.83
CA GLU A 560 13.23 14.77 -28.45
C GLU A 560 13.94 13.71 -27.62
N PHE A 561 13.19 12.77 -27.06
CA PHE A 561 13.70 11.69 -26.24
C PHE A 561 14.11 10.50 -27.09
N ALA A 562 15.15 9.78 -26.68
CA ALA A 562 15.63 8.59 -27.37
C ALA A 562 14.57 7.48 -27.53
N ASN A 563 13.58 7.46 -26.66
CA ASN A 563 12.46 6.51 -26.68
C ASN A 563 11.29 6.91 -27.60
N GLY A 564 11.46 7.96 -28.42
CA GLY A 564 10.51 8.43 -29.42
C GLY A 564 9.45 9.42 -28.91
N TYR A 565 9.45 9.77 -27.62
CA TYR A 565 8.60 10.84 -27.11
C TYR A 565 9.22 12.21 -27.45
N VAL A 566 8.34 13.15 -27.78
CA VAL A 566 8.71 14.55 -28.06
C VAL A 566 7.94 15.44 -27.12
N PHE A 567 8.63 16.19 -26.27
CA PHE A 567 8.03 17.19 -25.39
C PHE A 567 8.15 18.56 -26.02
N THR A 568 7.03 19.29 -26.09
CA THR A 568 6.98 20.67 -26.61
C THR A 568 6.46 21.58 -25.52
N ILE A 569 7.20 22.64 -25.27
CA ILE A 569 6.86 23.67 -24.28
C ILE A 569 6.43 24.91 -25.06
N TYR A 570 5.27 25.41 -24.73
CA TYR A 570 4.68 26.61 -25.29
C TYR A 570 4.65 27.72 -24.25
N ARG A 571 4.95 28.95 -24.68
CA ARG A 571 4.78 30.16 -23.89
C ARG A 571 3.43 30.77 -24.21
N ARG A 572 2.74 31.29 -23.20
CA ARG A 572 1.51 32.05 -23.39
C ARG A 572 1.87 33.48 -23.80
N ILE A 573 1.30 33.93 -24.92
CA ILE A 573 1.53 35.27 -25.46
C ILE A 573 0.36 36.18 -25.12
N SER A 574 -0.87 35.65 -25.07
CA SER A 574 -2.08 36.39 -24.72
C SER A 574 -3.02 35.54 -23.89
N ALA A 575 -4.02 36.17 -23.26
CA ALA A 575 -5.16 35.47 -22.71
C ALA A 575 -6.00 34.87 -23.85
N ALA A 576 -6.66 33.73 -23.57
CA ALA A 576 -7.66 33.18 -24.48
C ALA A 576 -8.85 34.15 -24.56
N ASP A 577 -9.36 34.39 -25.76
CA ASP A 577 -10.53 35.23 -26.00
C ASP A 577 -11.84 34.43 -25.98
N ALA A 578 -12.94 35.06 -26.31
CA ALA A 578 -14.27 34.43 -26.32
C ALA A 578 -14.37 33.28 -27.34
N ALA A 579 -13.68 33.39 -28.49
CA ALA A 579 -13.73 32.34 -29.53
C ALA A 579 -12.97 31.10 -29.10
N GLU A 580 -11.80 31.26 -28.44
CA GLU A 580 -11.06 30.15 -27.85
C GLU A 580 -11.85 29.48 -26.72
N ILE A 581 -12.55 30.24 -25.89
CA ILE A 581 -13.37 29.68 -24.81
C ILE A 581 -14.58 28.91 -25.39
N ASP A 582 -15.21 29.40 -26.42
CA ASP A 582 -16.29 28.67 -27.10
C ASP A 582 -15.79 27.38 -27.75
N TYR A 583 -14.63 27.41 -28.37
CA TYR A 583 -13.97 26.19 -28.86
C TYR A 583 -13.71 25.17 -27.73
N LEU A 584 -13.23 25.63 -26.57
CA LEU A 584 -13.02 24.75 -25.42
C LEU A 584 -14.34 24.18 -24.88
N LYS A 585 -15.41 24.95 -24.82
CA LYS A 585 -16.75 24.45 -24.44
C LYS A 585 -17.22 23.34 -25.37
N ASP A 586 -17.04 23.50 -26.68
CA ASP A 586 -17.36 22.47 -27.67
C ASP A 586 -16.47 21.21 -27.51
N LEU A 587 -15.16 21.39 -27.35
CA LEU A 587 -14.19 20.30 -27.19
C LEU A 587 -14.47 19.47 -25.92
N PHE A 588 -14.91 20.11 -24.84
CA PHE A 588 -15.24 19.47 -23.57
C PHE A 588 -16.75 19.24 -23.37
N SER A 589 -17.56 19.28 -24.45
CA SER A 589 -19.00 19.14 -24.38
C SER A 589 -19.49 17.88 -23.68
N TYR A 590 -18.81 16.75 -23.87
CA TYR A 590 -19.14 15.49 -23.19
C TYR A 590 -18.94 15.60 -21.67
N GLN A 591 -17.82 16.16 -21.24
CA GLN A 591 -17.51 16.36 -19.82
C GLN A 591 -18.46 17.39 -19.20
N SER A 592 -18.77 18.46 -19.91
CA SER A 592 -19.72 19.49 -19.49
C SER A 592 -21.15 18.97 -19.32
N GLN A 593 -21.60 18.06 -20.18
CA GLN A 593 -22.92 17.41 -20.01
C GLN A 593 -22.96 16.55 -18.73
N LYS A 594 -21.88 15.90 -18.41
CA LYS A 594 -21.80 15.01 -17.24
C LYS A 594 -21.50 15.76 -15.94
N TYR A 595 -20.72 16.82 -16.02
CA TYR A 595 -20.22 17.63 -14.90
C TYR A 595 -20.26 19.14 -15.23
N PRO A 596 -21.46 19.75 -15.38
CA PRO A 596 -21.58 21.10 -15.92
C PRO A 596 -20.87 22.16 -15.06
N GLU A 597 -20.97 22.09 -13.74
CA GLU A 597 -20.32 23.05 -12.84
C GLU A 597 -18.79 22.94 -12.89
N ASP A 598 -18.25 21.75 -13.14
CA ASP A 598 -16.82 21.46 -13.13
C ASP A 598 -16.12 21.80 -14.46
N PHE A 599 -16.83 21.90 -15.56
CA PHE A 599 -16.29 22.23 -16.88
C PHE A 599 -16.85 23.53 -17.44
N GLU A 600 -18.09 23.53 -17.85
CA GLU A 600 -18.73 24.74 -18.46
C GLU A 600 -18.76 25.91 -17.49
N GLY A 601 -19.14 25.65 -16.23
CA GLY A 601 -19.18 26.70 -15.20
C GLY A 601 -17.79 27.28 -14.89
N VAL A 602 -16.73 26.49 -14.98
CA VAL A 602 -15.34 26.98 -14.81
C VAL A 602 -14.92 27.85 -15.99
N LEU A 603 -15.24 27.44 -17.22
CA LEU A 603 -14.94 28.21 -18.43
C LEU A 603 -15.75 29.54 -18.48
N GLU A 604 -17.01 29.50 -18.08
CA GLU A 604 -17.84 30.74 -17.95
C GLU A 604 -17.29 31.68 -16.87
N ALA A 605 -16.85 31.15 -15.75
CA ALA A 605 -16.24 31.95 -14.70
C ALA A 605 -14.91 32.60 -15.17
N TYR A 606 -14.12 31.87 -15.95
CA TYR A 606 -12.91 32.42 -16.58
C TYR A 606 -13.27 33.55 -17.55
N GLU A 607 -14.21 33.35 -18.46
CA GLU A 607 -14.69 34.35 -19.42
C GLU A 607 -15.13 35.65 -18.71
N LYS A 608 -15.92 35.51 -17.65
CA LYS A 608 -16.41 36.64 -16.86
C LYS A 608 -15.30 37.41 -16.16
N ASN A 609 -14.29 36.71 -15.65
CA ASN A 609 -13.25 37.30 -14.80
C ASN A 609 -12.08 37.89 -15.61
N PHE A 610 -11.76 37.35 -16.78
CA PHE A 610 -10.56 37.67 -17.56
C PHE A 610 -10.86 38.34 -18.92
N ILE A 611 -12.03 38.10 -19.52
CA ILE A 611 -12.33 38.59 -20.86
C ILE A 611 -13.31 39.76 -20.83
N ARG A 612 -14.36 39.69 -20.01
CA ARG A 612 -15.42 40.70 -19.96
C ARG A 612 -15.15 41.86 -18.98
N LYS A 613 -13.92 41.98 -18.49
CA LYS A 613 -13.45 43.17 -17.75
C LYS A 613 -12.81 44.16 -18.70
#